data_77f49fd9111aade9b240730c6a10d53f
#
_entry.id   77f49fd9111aade9b240730c6a10d53f
#
_cell.length_a   1.000
_cell.length_b   1.000
_cell.length_c   1.000
_cell.angle_alpha   90.00
_cell.angle_beta   90.00
_cell.angle_gamma   90.00
#
_symmetry.space_group_name_H-M   'P 1'
#
loop_
_entity.id
_entity.type
_entity.pdbx_description
1 polymer ?
#
loop_
_entity_poly.entity_id
_entity_poly.type
_entity_poly.pdbx_seq_one_letter_code
_entity_poly.pdbx_strand_id
1 'polypeptide(L)'
;MTKETKLLQLITSAALALSNERDILTCVVSGESDKALSTWSTTKSIVVPRRLQRNDNFEYAKGRSEERGWPVHLRDSGGGATPQGAGIINVTYAFVCSKHPSIRESYENLCDPIIGILQDLSLHAWTGSVDGSFCDGE
;
A
#
# COMPACT_ATOMS: atom_id res chain seq x y z
N MET A 1 -26.45 -6.99 7.38
CA MET A 1 -25.87 -5.90 8.19
C MET A 1 -24.40 -5.78 7.80
N THR A 2 -24.08 -4.82 6.95
CA THR A 2 -22.70 -4.50 6.59
C THR A 2 -22.01 -3.91 7.82
N LYS A 3 -21.05 -4.62 8.39
CA LYS A 3 -20.20 -4.06 9.46
C LYS A 3 -19.34 -2.96 8.87
N GLU A 4 -19.47 -1.78 9.43
CA GLU A 4 -18.79 -0.56 8.99
C GLU A 4 -17.27 -0.69 8.98
N THR A 5 -16.70 -0.18 7.93
CA THR A 5 -15.26 0.02 7.71
C THR A 5 -14.71 0.98 8.76
N LYS A 6 -13.72 0.53 9.51
CA LYS A 6 -13.00 1.38 10.46
C LYS A 6 -12.02 2.27 9.71
N LEU A 7 -12.28 3.57 9.73
CA LEU A 7 -11.51 4.55 8.96
C LEU A 7 -10.56 5.36 9.84
N LEU A 8 -9.37 5.61 9.33
CA LEU A 8 -8.48 6.77 9.43
C LEU A 8 -7.54 6.93 10.61
N GLN A 9 -6.26 6.74 10.29
CA GLN A 9 -5.22 7.66 10.77
C GLN A 9 -4.56 8.33 9.55
N LEU A 10 -4.73 9.65 9.40
CA LEU A 10 -4.24 10.39 8.24
C LEU A 10 -2.70 10.51 8.19
N ILE A 11 -2.04 10.59 9.34
CA ILE A 11 -0.57 10.60 9.43
C ILE A 11 -0.15 9.68 10.58
N THR A 12 0.67 8.69 10.30
CA THR A 12 1.14 7.73 11.29
C THR A 12 2.61 7.36 11.02
N SER A 13 3.25 6.65 11.94
CA SER A 13 4.56 6.08 11.63
C SER A 13 4.41 4.94 10.61
N ALA A 14 5.39 4.80 9.72
CA ALA A 14 5.38 3.72 8.73
C ALA A 14 5.29 2.33 9.40
N ALA A 15 5.94 2.14 10.55
CA ALA A 15 5.89 0.89 11.30
C ALA A 15 4.46 0.57 11.78
N LEU A 16 3.73 1.56 12.31
CA LEU A 16 2.35 1.37 12.76
C LEU A 16 1.40 1.14 11.59
N ALA A 17 1.57 1.89 10.48
CA ALA A 17 0.78 1.71 9.27
C ALA A 17 0.93 0.29 8.71
N LEU A 18 2.15 -0.22 8.62
CA LEU A 18 2.43 -1.58 8.14
C LEU A 18 1.92 -2.66 9.12
N SER A 19 1.86 -2.38 10.42
CA SER A 19 1.18 -3.26 11.38
C SER A 19 -0.33 -3.29 11.13
N ASN A 20 -0.95 -2.13 10.93
CA ASN A 20 -2.38 -2.04 10.62
C ASN A 20 -2.75 -2.77 9.31
N GLU A 21 -1.88 -2.81 8.31
CA GLU A 21 -2.10 -3.61 7.09
C GLU A 21 -2.25 -5.10 7.40
N ARG A 22 -1.44 -5.62 8.32
CA ARG A 22 -1.56 -7.02 8.79
C ARG A 22 -2.85 -7.25 9.55
N ASP A 23 -3.25 -6.31 10.40
CA ASP A 23 -4.49 -6.40 11.18
C ASP A 23 -5.70 -6.40 10.26
N ILE A 24 -5.70 -5.60 9.19
CA ILE A 24 -6.73 -5.57 8.15
C ILE A 24 -6.81 -6.92 7.43
N LEU A 25 -5.69 -7.47 7.03
CA LEU A 25 -5.65 -8.79 6.40
C LEU A 25 -6.15 -9.88 7.35
N THR A 26 -5.74 -9.84 8.61
CA THR A 26 -6.18 -10.80 9.64
C THR A 26 -7.67 -10.73 9.87
N CYS A 27 -8.26 -9.54 9.93
CA CYS A 27 -9.69 -9.33 10.10
C CYS A 27 -10.51 -9.99 8.96
N VAL A 28 -10.01 -9.91 7.73
CA VAL A 28 -10.68 -10.56 6.59
C VAL A 28 -10.45 -12.07 6.59
N VAL A 29 -9.24 -12.54 6.87
CA VAL A 29 -8.90 -13.97 6.91
C VAL A 29 -9.64 -14.68 8.05
N SER A 30 -9.83 -14.04 9.20
CA SER A 30 -10.58 -14.60 10.34
C SER A 30 -12.10 -14.62 10.12
N GLY A 31 -12.59 -13.98 9.06
CA GLY A 31 -14.02 -13.88 8.77
C GLY A 31 -14.77 -12.83 9.62
N GLU A 32 -14.06 -11.94 10.29
CA GLU A 32 -14.69 -10.82 11.01
C GLU A 32 -15.34 -9.83 10.05
N SER A 33 -14.78 -9.70 8.84
CA SER A 33 -15.30 -8.87 7.76
C SER A 33 -15.00 -9.49 6.41
N ASP A 34 -15.92 -9.32 5.44
CA ASP A 34 -15.70 -9.76 4.06
C ASP A 34 -14.74 -8.84 3.30
N LYS A 35 -14.56 -7.63 3.80
CA LYS A 35 -13.64 -6.62 3.23
C LYS A 35 -13.22 -5.61 4.27
N ALA A 36 -12.03 -5.09 4.13
CA ALA A 36 -11.51 -4.01 4.97
C ALA A 36 -10.62 -3.08 4.14
N LEU A 37 -10.66 -1.79 4.44
CA LEU A 37 -9.91 -0.76 3.76
C LEU A 37 -9.26 0.15 4.80
N SER A 38 -8.04 0.56 4.54
CA SER A 38 -7.33 1.58 5.30
C SER A 38 -6.61 2.54 4.38
N THR A 39 -6.51 3.78 4.81
CA THR A 39 -5.67 4.79 4.17
C THR A 39 -4.68 5.32 5.18
N TRP A 40 -3.46 5.58 4.73
CA TRP A 40 -2.45 6.15 5.60
C TRP A 40 -1.43 6.98 4.82
N SER A 41 -0.83 7.92 5.50
CA SER A 41 0.37 8.62 5.05
C SER A 41 1.38 8.66 6.19
N THR A 42 2.64 8.92 5.86
CA THR A 42 3.71 8.94 6.86
C THR A 42 4.75 9.99 6.51
N THR A 43 5.66 10.20 7.45
CA THR A 43 6.83 11.03 7.24
C THR A 43 7.81 10.38 6.27
N LYS A 44 8.79 11.13 5.83
CA LYS A 44 9.86 10.72 4.94
C LYS A 44 10.46 9.37 5.34
N SER A 45 10.33 8.37 4.49
CA SER A 45 10.85 7.02 4.70
C SER A 45 10.88 6.23 3.39
N ILE A 46 11.46 5.04 3.40
CA ILE A 46 11.39 4.07 2.30
C ILE A 46 10.77 2.79 2.83
N VAL A 47 9.73 2.31 2.15
CA VAL A 47 9.12 1.01 2.43
C VAL A 47 9.57 0.02 1.37
N VAL A 48 10.13 -1.10 1.81
CA VAL A 48 10.66 -2.15 0.93
C VAL A 48 10.07 -3.51 1.26
N PRO A 49 9.88 -4.39 0.27
CA PRO A 49 9.43 -5.75 0.54
C PRO A 49 10.49 -6.53 1.33
N ARG A 50 10.05 -7.33 2.29
CA ARG A 50 10.92 -8.14 3.16
C ARG A 50 11.88 -9.04 2.38
N ARG A 51 11.52 -9.48 1.16
CA ARG A 51 12.40 -10.28 0.31
C ARG A 51 13.72 -9.62 -0.02
N LEU A 52 13.79 -8.27 -0.05
CA LEU A 52 15.02 -7.54 -0.35
C LEU A 52 16.10 -7.69 0.73
N GLN A 53 15.73 -8.10 1.95
CA GLN A 53 16.71 -8.41 3.01
C GLN A 53 17.68 -9.55 2.63
N ARG A 54 17.33 -10.36 1.63
CA ARG A 54 18.17 -11.46 1.16
C ARG A 54 19.31 -11.01 0.24
N ASN A 55 19.31 -9.75 -0.17
CA ASN A 55 20.38 -9.20 -1.00
C ASN A 55 21.59 -8.86 -0.13
N ASP A 56 22.77 -9.28 -0.56
CA ASP A 56 24.03 -9.10 0.18
C ASP A 56 24.32 -7.63 0.55
N ASN A 57 23.89 -6.71 -0.31
CA ASN A 57 24.10 -5.27 -0.12
C ASN A 57 22.95 -4.58 0.64
N PHE A 58 21.94 -5.32 1.14
CA PHE A 58 20.74 -4.71 1.74
C PHE A 58 21.08 -3.86 2.96
N GLU A 59 21.84 -4.37 3.92
CA GLU A 59 22.19 -3.65 5.15
C GLU A 59 23.05 -2.41 4.86
N TYR A 60 23.96 -2.50 3.88
CA TYR A 60 24.73 -1.34 3.43
C TYR A 60 23.81 -0.27 2.83
N ALA A 61 22.94 -0.65 1.90
CA ALA A 61 22.01 0.27 1.26
C ALA A 61 21.03 0.90 2.26
N LYS A 62 20.53 0.12 3.22
CA LYS A 62 19.67 0.59 4.31
C LYS A 62 20.41 1.64 5.14
N GLY A 63 21.63 1.36 5.60
CA GLY A 63 22.43 2.31 6.37
C GLY A 63 22.65 3.62 5.63
N ARG A 64 23.00 3.55 4.34
CA ARG A 64 23.17 4.74 3.48
C ARG A 64 21.88 5.54 3.31
N SER A 65 20.73 4.88 3.28
CA SER A 65 19.42 5.52 3.24
C SER A 65 19.12 6.27 4.55
N GLU A 66 19.33 5.59 5.67
CA GLU A 66 19.09 6.15 7.01
C GLU A 66 19.99 7.35 7.33
N GLU A 67 21.28 7.29 6.96
CA GLU A 67 22.22 8.42 7.06
C GLU A 67 21.74 9.67 6.31
N ARG A 68 20.98 9.49 5.23
CA ARG A 68 20.38 10.58 4.44
C ARG A 68 19.01 11.01 4.94
N GLY A 69 18.58 10.49 6.10
CA GLY A 69 17.29 10.79 6.71
C GLY A 69 16.11 10.09 6.03
N TRP A 70 16.34 8.93 5.41
CA TRP A 70 15.32 8.07 4.84
C TRP A 70 15.28 6.73 5.58
N PRO A 71 14.59 6.65 6.73
CA PRO A 71 14.42 5.38 7.46
C PRO A 71 13.81 4.32 6.54
N VAL A 72 14.27 3.08 6.68
CA VAL A 72 13.81 1.95 5.86
C VAL A 72 12.91 1.04 6.67
N HIS A 73 11.71 0.78 6.18
CA HIS A 73 10.72 -0.11 6.78
C HIS A 73 10.39 -1.28 5.86
N LEU A 74 10.12 -2.43 6.46
CA LEU A 74 9.83 -3.67 5.74
C LEU A 74 8.33 -3.93 5.68
N ARG A 75 7.81 -4.23 4.48
CA ARG A 75 6.46 -4.72 4.28
C ARG A 75 6.45 -6.19 3.88
N ASP A 76 5.34 -6.86 4.14
CA ASP A 76 5.14 -8.27 3.80
C ASP A 76 4.63 -8.48 2.37
N SER A 77 4.05 -7.45 1.76
CA SER A 77 3.61 -7.46 0.36
C SER A 77 4.78 -7.35 -0.63
N GLY A 78 4.55 -7.71 -1.88
CA GLY A 78 5.53 -7.68 -2.96
C GLY A 78 5.83 -6.28 -3.50
N GLY A 79 6.38 -6.21 -4.71
CA GLY A 79 6.73 -4.96 -5.40
C GLY A 79 8.16 -4.50 -5.19
N GLY A 80 8.43 -3.24 -5.51
CA GLY A 80 9.72 -2.57 -5.39
C GLY A 80 9.87 -1.74 -4.11
N ALA A 81 10.95 -0.97 -4.01
CA ALA A 81 11.13 0.03 -2.97
C ALA A 81 10.22 1.22 -3.25
N THR A 82 9.49 1.68 -2.24
CA THR A 82 8.54 2.77 -2.38
C THR A 82 8.91 3.92 -1.44
N PRO A 83 9.27 5.10 -1.95
CA PRO A 83 9.46 6.28 -1.11
C PRO A 83 8.13 6.70 -0.50
N GLN A 84 8.20 7.20 0.72
CA GLN A 84 7.07 7.72 1.48
C GLN A 84 7.36 9.16 1.92
N GLY A 85 6.31 9.94 2.14
CA GLY A 85 6.45 11.32 2.60
C GLY A 85 5.22 12.16 2.33
N ALA A 86 5.36 13.46 2.50
CA ALA A 86 4.29 14.42 2.25
C ALA A 86 3.74 14.29 0.81
N GLY A 87 2.43 14.30 0.67
CA GLY A 87 1.74 14.18 -0.62
C GLY A 87 1.53 12.73 -1.09
N ILE A 88 2.00 11.72 -0.35
CA ILE A 88 1.76 10.31 -0.67
C ILE A 88 0.65 9.78 0.25
N ILE A 89 -0.38 9.24 -0.36
CA ILE A 89 -1.47 8.52 0.32
C ILE A 89 -1.40 7.07 -0.09
N ASN A 90 -1.32 6.19 0.88
CA ASN A 90 -1.37 4.75 0.68
C ASN A 90 -2.80 4.26 0.92
N VAL A 91 -3.24 3.32 0.12
CA VAL A 91 -4.53 2.64 0.26
C VAL A 91 -4.27 1.15 0.38
N THR A 92 -4.73 0.56 1.46
CA THR A 92 -4.70 -0.88 1.67
C THR A 92 -6.12 -1.41 1.61
N TYR A 93 -6.37 -2.39 0.75
CA TYR A 93 -7.66 -3.03 0.60
C TYR A 93 -7.51 -4.55 0.68
N ALA A 94 -8.21 -5.16 1.61
CA ALA A 94 -8.32 -6.60 1.75
C ALA A 94 -9.78 -7.03 1.55
N PHE A 95 -10.01 -8.13 0.85
CA PHE A 95 -11.35 -8.65 0.60
C PHE A 95 -11.33 -10.16 0.42
N VAL A 96 -12.46 -10.81 0.77
CA VAL A 96 -12.65 -12.24 0.52
C VAL A 96 -12.84 -12.44 -0.97
N CYS A 97 -12.05 -13.34 -1.54
CA CYS A 97 -12.17 -13.73 -2.92
C CYS A 97 -12.73 -15.16 -3.03
N SER A 98 -13.95 -15.30 -3.51
CA SER A 98 -14.60 -16.60 -3.74
C SER A 98 -14.11 -17.31 -5.01
N LYS A 99 -13.43 -16.60 -5.89
CA LYS A 99 -12.78 -17.09 -7.10
C LYS A 99 -11.40 -16.45 -7.16
N HIS A 100 -10.42 -17.15 -7.68
CA HIS A 100 -9.10 -16.55 -7.90
C HIS A 100 -9.20 -15.49 -8.98
N PRO A 101 -9.34 -14.20 -8.67
CA PRO A 101 -9.38 -13.15 -9.69
C PRO A 101 -8.03 -13.09 -10.38
N SER A 102 -8.03 -12.69 -11.63
CA SER A 102 -6.79 -12.28 -12.26
C SER A 102 -6.19 -11.06 -11.54
N ILE A 103 -4.90 -10.86 -11.69
CA ILE A 103 -4.22 -9.65 -11.16
C ILE A 103 -4.95 -8.39 -11.67
N ARG A 104 -5.34 -8.37 -12.93
CA ARG A 104 -6.08 -7.26 -13.53
C ARG A 104 -7.40 -6.98 -12.81
N GLU A 105 -8.23 -7.99 -12.59
CA GLU A 105 -9.51 -7.83 -11.86
C GLU A 105 -9.28 -7.31 -10.44
N SER A 106 -8.20 -7.73 -9.78
CA SER A 106 -7.85 -7.23 -8.45
C SER A 106 -7.49 -5.74 -8.47
N TYR A 107 -6.75 -5.28 -9.49
CA TYR A 107 -6.45 -3.87 -9.67
C TYR A 107 -7.69 -3.06 -10.02
N GLU A 108 -8.54 -3.53 -10.92
CA GLU A 108 -9.80 -2.86 -11.28
C GLU A 108 -10.68 -2.69 -10.05
N ASN A 109 -10.85 -3.72 -9.22
CA ASN A 109 -11.61 -3.65 -7.97
C ASN A 109 -11.09 -2.62 -6.97
N LEU A 110 -9.79 -2.36 -6.94
CA LEU A 110 -9.19 -1.34 -6.09
C LEU A 110 -9.23 0.05 -6.76
N CYS A 111 -8.87 0.13 -8.02
CA CYS A 111 -8.63 1.41 -8.69
C CYS A 111 -9.93 2.10 -9.12
N ASP A 112 -10.95 1.36 -9.58
CA ASP A 112 -12.19 1.96 -10.08
C ASP A 112 -12.89 2.87 -9.06
N PRO A 113 -13.07 2.47 -7.78
CA PRO A 113 -13.63 3.37 -6.77
C PRO A 113 -12.77 4.62 -6.52
N ILE A 114 -11.45 4.47 -6.55
CA ILE A 114 -10.52 5.60 -6.34
C ILE A 114 -10.61 6.56 -7.51
N ILE A 115 -10.64 6.06 -8.74
CA ILE A 115 -10.82 6.86 -9.96
C ILE A 115 -12.15 7.61 -9.90
N GLY A 116 -13.24 6.96 -9.50
CA GLY A 116 -14.54 7.60 -9.33
C GLY A 116 -14.47 8.78 -8.37
N ILE A 117 -13.87 8.60 -7.20
CA ILE A 117 -13.69 9.70 -6.22
C ILE A 117 -12.87 10.86 -6.81
N LEU A 118 -11.79 10.57 -7.53
CA LEU A 118 -10.96 11.59 -8.14
C LEU A 118 -11.71 12.35 -9.22
N GLN A 119 -12.52 11.67 -10.02
CA GLN A 119 -13.36 12.29 -11.04
C GLN A 119 -14.46 13.17 -10.44
N ASP A 120 -15.07 12.74 -9.32
CA ASP A 120 -16.03 13.56 -8.56
C ASP A 120 -15.40 14.86 -8.02
N LEU A 121 -14.09 14.82 -7.74
CA LEU A 121 -13.29 16.00 -7.38
C LEU A 121 -12.82 16.80 -8.61
N SER A 122 -13.36 16.54 -9.81
CA SER A 122 -12.95 17.16 -11.06
C SER A 122 -11.49 16.96 -11.45
N LEU A 123 -10.89 15.87 -10.99
CA LEU A 123 -9.53 15.48 -11.37
C LEU A 123 -9.59 14.46 -12.51
N HIS A 124 -8.75 14.65 -13.52
CA HIS A 124 -8.59 13.66 -14.59
C HIS A 124 -7.83 12.43 -14.05
N ALA A 125 -8.52 11.30 -13.94
CA ALA A 125 -7.95 10.06 -13.47
C ALA A 125 -8.41 8.86 -14.33
N TRP A 126 -7.48 7.98 -14.63
CA TRP A 126 -7.72 6.73 -15.36
C TRP A 126 -6.63 5.72 -15.01
N THR A 127 -6.85 4.44 -15.31
CA THR A 127 -5.81 3.40 -15.24
C THR A 127 -4.92 3.47 -16.47
N GLY A 128 -3.61 3.33 -16.29
CA GLY A 128 -2.65 3.32 -17.38
C GLY A 128 -1.25 3.01 -16.89
N SER A 129 -0.35 2.78 -17.83
CA SER A 129 1.08 2.66 -17.58
C SER A 129 1.81 3.85 -18.20
N VAL A 130 2.90 4.25 -17.58
CA VAL A 130 3.80 5.28 -18.11
C VAL A 130 5.18 4.64 -18.25
N ASP A 131 5.61 4.43 -19.48
CA ASP A 131 6.92 3.83 -19.78
C ASP A 131 8.04 4.60 -19.11
N GLY A 132 8.94 3.87 -18.46
CA GLY A 132 10.08 4.45 -17.76
C GLY A 132 9.74 5.12 -16.43
N SER A 133 8.50 5.03 -15.94
CA SER A 133 8.17 5.47 -14.60
C SER A 133 8.79 4.54 -13.54
N PHE A 134 9.04 5.08 -12.35
CA PHE A 134 9.61 4.31 -11.24
C PHE A 134 8.70 3.16 -10.79
N CYS A 135 7.41 3.28 -11.02
CA CYS A 135 6.41 2.27 -10.72
C CYS A 135 5.46 2.19 -11.93
N ASP A 136 5.71 1.27 -12.83
CA ASP A 136 4.97 1.07 -14.08
C ASP A 136 3.83 0.07 -13.97
N GLY A 137 3.34 -0.18 -12.77
CA GLY A 137 2.12 -0.94 -12.55
C GLY A 137 2.28 -2.45 -12.64
N GLU A 138 3.42 -3.00 -12.26
CA GLU A 138 3.54 -4.44 -12.01
C GLU A 138 2.74 -4.89 -10.78
#